data_a3f5c22a004a64c59ef30b189a86290b
#
_entry.id   a3f5c22a004a64c59ef30b189a86290b
#
_cell.length_a   1.000
_cell.length_b   1.000
_cell.length_c   1.000
_cell.angle_alpha   90.00
_cell.angle_beta   90.00
_cell.angle_gamma   90.00
#
_symmetry.space_group_name_H-M   'P 1'
#
loop_
_entity.id
_entity.type
_entity.pdbx_description
1 polymer ?
#
loop_
_entity_poly.entity_id
_entity_poly.type
_entity_poly.pdbx_seq_one_letter_code
_entity_poly.pdbx_strand_id
1 'polypeptide(L)'
;QGSGDGDALTFAARELRRPMRQPLAETYGFDQRACRPLGVARRVRETLSEFRHAYLYVTPAMVGMLVLVFFPFIYGITLSFTGQTIFNTNQPLTELWVGLQNYIDILGSFDVAKRTAEGWVINYQNFYWTLFITICWTVSNVALGVGLGMVLALALNTPGLRFKAVYRVLLILPWAIPNYITALIWQALFHQQFGAINQAIQMFGGEPVAWFDGVFSSFMTGLATNGWLSFPFMMVVILGGLQSISADMYEAATVEGAT
;
A
#
# COMPACT_ATOMS: atom_id res chain seq x y z
N GLN A 1 -29.15 57.42 64.29
CA GLN A 1 -29.06 56.98 62.86
C GLN A 1 -27.61 56.73 62.53
N GLY A 2 -27.21 55.44 62.48
CA GLY A 2 -25.85 55.12 62.15
C GLY A 2 -25.39 53.79 62.74
N SER A 3 -26.12 52.69 62.51
CA SER A 3 -25.69 51.38 63.04
C SER A 3 -25.91 50.20 62.04
N GLY A 4 -26.01 50.51 60.79
CA GLY A 4 -26.27 49.49 59.78
C GLY A 4 -25.10 49.03 58.88
N ASP A 5 -24.04 49.81 58.75
CA ASP A 5 -22.94 49.60 57.80
C ASP A 5 -21.82 48.68 58.35
N GLY A 6 -21.70 48.53 59.67
CA GLY A 6 -20.67 47.72 60.31
C GLY A 6 -20.92 46.16 60.11
N ASP A 7 -22.18 45.79 60.10
CA ASP A 7 -22.57 44.37 60.07
C ASP A 7 -22.50 43.80 58.66
N ALA A 8 -22.72 44.63 57.63
CA ALA A 8 -22.61 44.19 56.22
C ALA A 8 -21.15 43.90 55.82
N LEU A 9 -20.23 44.75 56.29
CA LEU A 9 -18.78 44.55 56.02
C LEU A 9 -18.17 43.41 56.79
N THR A 10 -18.64 43.08 57.96
CA THR A 10 -18.22 41.93 58.77
C THR A 10 -18.78 40.65 58.23
N PHE A 11 -19.98 40.65 57.65
CA PHE A 11 -20.56 39.50 56.98
C PHE A 11 -19.82 39.19 55.67
N ALA A 12 -19.54 40.17 54.87
CA ALA A 12 -18.75 40.00 53.65
C ALA A 12 -17.34 39.51 53.94
N ALA A 13 -16.67 40.02 54.98
CA ALA A 13 -15.35 39.55 55.40
C ALA A 13 -15.34 38.12 55.98
N ARG A 14 -16.46 37.61 56.50
CA ARG A 14 -16.61 36.23 56.94
C ARG A 14 -16.83 35.27 55.75
N GLU A 15 -17.56 35.69 54.78
CA GLU A 15 -17.76 34.89 53.55
C GLU A 15 -16.45 34.75 52.76
N LEU A 16 -15.63 35.78 52.68
CA LEU A 16 -14.32 35.74 52.01
C LEU A 16 -13.25 34.90 52.76
N ARG A 17 -13.48 34.55 54.03
CA ARG A 17 -12.59 33.67 54.82
C ARG A 17 -13.02 32.21 54.85
N ARG A 18 -14.06 31.83 54.15
CA ARG A 18 -14.29 30.38 53.93
C ARG A 18 -13.14 29.83 53.11
N PRO A 19 -12.38 28.85 53.65
CA PRO A 19 -11.30 28.27 52.83
C PRO A 19 -11.97 27.61 51.63
N MET A 20 -11.65 28.09 50.44
CA MET A 20 -11.94 27.37 49.19
C MET A 20 -11.11 26.06 49.15
N ARG A 21 -11.45 25.14 50.03
CA ARG A 21 -10.87 23.81 50.08
C ARG A 21 -11.98 22.77 50.23
N GLN A 22 -12.91 22.80 49.31
CA GLN A 22 -13.49 21.52 48.92
C GLN A 22 -12.71 21.08 47.66
N PRO A 23 -11.93 19.98 47.71
CA PRO A 23 -11.24 19.55 46.55
C PRO A 23 -12.31 19.17 45.51
N LEU A 24 -12.19 19.73 44.30
CA LEU A 24 -13.07 19.47 43.17
C LEU A 24 -13.34 17.96 42.93
N ALA A 25 -12.49 17.12 43.49
CA ALA A 25 -12.61 15.66 43.51
C ALA A 25 -13.88 15.16 44.23
N GLU A 26 -14.37 15.83 45.28
CA GLU A 26 -15.60 15.40 45.99
C GLU A 26 -16.87 15.83 45.24
N THR A 27 -16.81 16.97 44.51
CA THR A 27 -17.98 17.49 43.80
C THR A 27 -18.27 16.72 42.51
N TYR A 28 -17.30 16.05 41.93
CA TYR A 28 -17.42 15.31 40.66
C TYR A 28 -17.27 13.78 40.82
N GLY A 29 -17.23 13.27 42.05
CA GLY A 29 -17.14 11.83 42.27
C GLY A 29 -15.91 11.15 41.66
N PHE A 30 -14.78 11.90 41.58
CA PHE A 30 -13.55 11.38 41.00
C PHE A 30 -12.94 10.39 41.99
N ASP A 31 -13.25 9.10 41.78
CA ASP A 31 -12.65 8.04 42.58
C ASP A 31 -11.16 7.93 42.27
N GLN A 32 -10.32 8.47 43.16
CA GLN A 32 -8.85 8.38 43.08
C GLN A 32 -8.35 6.91 43.07
N ARG A 33 -9.21 5.93 43.36
CA ARG A 33 -8.87 4.49 43.21
C ARG A 33 -8.83 4.05 41.76
N ALA A 34 -9.47 4.81 40.82
CA ALA A 34 -9.43 4.55 39.39
C ALA A 34 -8.05 4.84 38.74
N CYS A 35 -7.19 5.61 39.43
CA CYS A 35 -5.86 5.99 38.93
C CYS A 35 -4.71 5.07 39.35
N ARG A 36 -4.97 3.92 40.01
CA ARG A 36 -3.92 2.95 40.24
C ARG A 36 -3.52 2.32 38.91
N PRO A 37 -2.23 2.32 38.51
CA PRO A 37 -1.79 1.64 37.31
C PRO A 37 -2.10 0.15 37.46
N LEU A 38 -3.14 -0.29 36.80
CA LEU A 38 -3.47 -1.73 36.69
C LEU A 38 -2.26 -2.41 36.08
N GLY A 39 -1.77 -3.49 36.72
CA GLY A 39 -0.69 -4.29 36.14
C GLY A 39 -1.05 -4.68 34.71
N VAL A 40 -0.07 -4.75 33.81
CA VAL A 40 -0.26 -5.05 32.38
C VAL A 40 -1.16 -6.27 32.18
N ALA A 41 -0.96 -7.34 32.99
CA ALA A 41 -1.76 -8.56 32.94
C ALA A 41 -3.27 -8.33 33.24
N ARG A 42 -3.57 -7.43 34.15
CA ARG A 42 -4.95 -7.11 34.51
C ARG A 42 -5.64 -6.28 33.42
N ARG A 43 -4.94 -5.31 32.83
CA ARG A 43 -5.45 -4.54 31.67
C ARG A 43 -5.75 -5.46 30.49
N VAL A 44 -4.81 -6.35 30.15
CA VAL A 44 -4.99 -7.33 29.08
C VAL A 44 -6.22 -8.21 29.33
N ARG A 45 -6.37 -8.71 30.57
CA ARG A 45 -7.51 -9.57 30.94
C ARG A 45 -8.85 -8.80 30.87
N GLU A 46 -8.90 -7.57 31.34
CA GLU A 46 -10.10 -6.72 31.29
C GLU A 46 -10.46 -6.41 29.84
N THR A 47 -9.49 -6.00 29.00
CA THR A 47 -9.71 -5.77 27.55
C THR A 47 -10.18 -7.05 26.86
N LEU A 48 -9.56 -8.19 27.12
CA LEU A 48 -9.96 -9.47 26.52
C LEU A 48 -11.40 -9.87 26.95
N SER A 49 -11.78 -9.62 28.21
CA SER A 49 -13.13 -9.93 28.68
C SER A 49 -14.20 -8.99 28.09
N GLU A 50 -13.88 -7.73 27.93
CA GLU A 50 -14.76 -6.71 27.37
C GLU A 50 -15.02 -6.95 25.88
N PHE A 51 -13.96 -7.25 25.12
CA PHE A 51 -14.02 -7.43 23.66
C PHE A 51 -14.07 -8.91 23.23
N ARG A 52 -14.40 -9.85 24.14
CA ARG A 52 -14.39 -11.30 23.84
C ARG A 52 -15.20 -11.68 22.60
N HIS A 53 -16.34 -11.03 22.37
CA HIS A 53 -17.17 -11.31 21.20
C HIS A 53 -16.51 -10.82 19.91
N ALA A 54 -15.85 -9.66 19.92
CA ALA A 54 -15.10 -9.14 18.77
C ALA A 54 -13.95 -10.10 18.43
N TYR A 55 -13.18 -10.56 19.43
CA TYR A 55 -12.12 -11.55 19.21
C TYR A 55 -12.65 -12.86 18.67
N LEU A 56 -13.81 -13.34 19.17
CA LEU A 56 -14.42 -14.57 18.67
C LEU A 56 -14.78 -14.47 17.18
N TYR A 57 -15.32 -13.34 16.73
CA TYR A 57 -15.63 -13.11 15.31
C TYR A 57 -14.39 -12.98 14.42
N VAL A 58 -13.30 -12.42 14.94
CA VAL A 58 -12.05 -12.25 14.19
C VAL A 58 -11.19 -13.52 14.19
N THR A 59 -11.33 -14.38 15.22
CA THR A 59 -10.51 -15.60 15.39
C THR A 59 -10.49 -16.51 14.17
N PRO A 60 -11.61 -16.85 13.50
CA PRO A 60 -11.56 -17.72 12.32
C PRO A 60 -10.68 -17.15 11.20
N ALA A 61 -10.79 -15.85 10.96
CA ALA A 61 -9.97 -15.17 9.95
C ALA A 61 -8.49 -15.14 10.36
N MET A 62 -8.19 -14.87 11.63
CA MET A 62 -6.83 -14.89 12.16
C MET A 62 -6.18 -16.27 12.08
N VAL A 63 -6.94 -17.33 12.42
CA VAL A 63 -6.46 -18.72 12.30
C VAL A 63 -6.19 -19.06 10.83
N GLY A 64 -7.11 -18.71 9.92
CA GLY A 64 -6.91 -18.88 8.48
C GLY A 64 -5.63 -18.17 8.00
N MET A 65 -5.41 -16.93 8.43
CA MET A 65 -4.23 -16.16 8.09
C MET A 65 -2.94 -16.78 8.65
N LEU A 66 -2.96 -17.27 9.90
CA LEU A 66 -1.82 -17.95 10.51
C LEU A 66 -1.43 -19.22 9.73
N VAL A 67 -2.41 -20.03 9.33
CA VAL A 67 -2.15 -21.30 8.64
C VAL A 67 -1.81 -21.09 7.17
N LEU A 68 -2.54 -20.21 6.46
CA LEU A 68 -2.41 -20.09 5.00
C LEU A 68 -1.37 -19.05 4.56
N VAL A 69 -1.03 -18.08 5.42
CA VAL A 69 -0.09 -17.01 5.10
C VAL A 69 1.18 -17.12 5.94
N PHE A 70 1.06 -17.05 7.26
CA PHE A 70 2.24 -16.98 8.13
C PHE A 70 3.04 -18.29 8.16
N PHE A 71 2.38 -19.45 8.18
CA PHE A 71 3.10 -20.73 8.17
C PHE A 71 3.92 -20.91 6.88
N PRO A 72 3.38 -20.79 5.65
CA PRO A 72 4.19 -20.88 4.44
C PRO A 72 5.28 -19.80 4.36
N PHE A 73 5.02 -18.60 4.86
CA PHE A 73 5.99 -17.51 4.90
C PHE A 73 7.18 -17.84 5.79
N ILE A 74 6.92 -18.29 7.03
CA ILE A 74 7.99 -18.71 7.98
C ILE A 74 8.75 -19.92 7.41
N TYR A 75 8.03 -20.88 6.82
CA TYR A 75 8.64 -22.03 6.17
C TYR A 75 9.57 -21.60 5.02
N GLY A 76 9.12 -20.67 4.17
CA GLY A 76 9.94 -20.10 3.09
C GLY A 76 11.21 -19.38 3.61
N ILE A 77 11.07 -18.62 4.70
CA ILE A 77 12.24 -18.01 5.37
C ILE A 77 13.19 -19.11 5.87
N THR A 78 12.68 -20.17 6.49
CA THR A 78 13.52 -21.28 6.97
C THR A 78 14.26 -21.96 5.83
N LEU A 79 13.57 -22.19 4.69
CA LEU A 79 14.19 -22.74 3.48
C LEU A 79 15.34 -21.91 2.95
N SER A 80 15.28 -20.57 3.06
CA SER A 80 16.33 -19.68 2.57
C SER A 80 17.68 -19.86 3.30
N PHE A 81 17.65 -20.45 4.50
CA PHE A 81 18.87 -20.81 5.27
C PHE A 81 19.34 -22.24 5.01
N THR A 82 18.72 -22.96 4.09
CA THR A 82 19.08 -24.36 3.76
C THR A 82 19.57 -24.47 2.33
N GLY A 83 20.40 -25.48 2.05
CA GLY A 83 20.81 -25.88 0.71
C GLY A 83 19.81 -26.80 0.02
N GLN A 84 18.50 -26.67 0.33
CA GLN A 84 17.48 -27.53 -0.27
C GLN A 84 17.30 -27.21 -1.74
N THR A 85 17.29 -28.28 -2.54
CA THR A 85 17.03 -28.26 -3.98
C THR A 85 15.94 -29.28 -4.34
N ILE A 86 15.46 -29.24 -5.57
CA ILE A 86 14.49 -30.25 -6.08
C ILE A 86 15.03 -31.68 -6.02
N PHE A 87 16.35 -31.87 -5.94
CA PHE A 87 17.01 -33.17 -5.94
C PHE A 87 17.22 -33.77 -4.56
N ASN A 88 17.15 -32.93 -3.48
CA ASN A 88 17.43 -33.37 -2.09
C ASN A 88 16.24 -33.14 -1.14
N THR A 89 15.02 -33.05 -1.68
CA THR A 89 13.79 -32.82 -0.90
C THR A 89 13.50 -33.89 0.15
N ASN A 90 14.09 -35.08 0.02
CA ASN A 90 13.90 -36.19 0.95
C ASN A 90 14.80 -36.13 2.17
N GLN A 91 15.75 -35.17 2.23
CA GLN A 91 16.64 -35.02 3.37
C GLN A 91 16.02 -34.07 4.40
N PRO A 92 16.23 -34.29 5.71
CA PRO A 92 15.72 -33.41 6.73
C PRO A 92 16.38 -32.02 6.65
N LEU A 93 15.62 -30.95 6.88
CA LEU A 93 16.09 -29.56 6.79
C LEU A 93 17.30 -29.27 7.71
N THR A 94 17.42 -30.02 8.81
CA THR A 94 18.52 -29.88 9.76
C THR A 94 19.88 -30.30 9.18
N GLU A 95 19.90 -31.25 8.28
CA GLU A 95 21.12 -31.71 7.58
C GLU A 95 21.49 -30.77 6.42
N LEU A 96 20.50 -30.08 5.87
CA LEU A 96 20.68 -29.15 4.77
C LEU A 96 20.95 -27.70 5.23
N TRP A 97 21.10 -27.49 6.52
CA TRP A 97 21.29 -26.14 7.06
C TRP A 97 22.65 -25.55 6.67
N VAL A 98 22.64 -24.49 5.87
CA VAL A 98 23.83 -23.78 5.39
C VAL A 98 23.96 -22.36 6.00
N GLY A 99 23.02 -21.95 6.83
CA GLY A 99 23.04 -20.63 7.45
C GLY A 99 22.91 -19.51 6.42
N LEU A 100 23.79 -18.52 6.49
CA LEU A 100 23.76 -17.34 5.61
C LEU A 100 24.50 -17.55 4.26
N GLN A 101 24.99 -18.76 3.98
CA GLN A 101 25.83 -18.99 2.79
C GLN A 101 25.11 -18.59 1.49
N ASN A 102 23.84 -18.93 1.35
CA ASN A 102 23.03 -18.55 0.18
C ASN A 102 23.04 -17.04 -0.05
N TYR A 103 22.93 -16.26 1.03
CA TYR A 103 22.94 -14.80 0.96
C TYR A 103 24.32 -14.24 0.60
N ILE A 104 25.37 -14.85 1.15
CA ILE A 104 26.76 -14.48 0.84
C ILE A 104 27.06 -14.76 -0.63
N ASP A 105 26.65 -15.90 -1.15
CA ASP A 105 26.86 -16.29 -2.55
C ASP A 105 26.10 -15.37 -3.51
N ILE A 106 24.84 -15.04 -3.20
CA ILE A 106 24.00 -14.15 -4.02
C ILE A 106 24.56 -12.72 -4.00
N LEU A 107 24.86 -12.17 -2.82
CA LEU A 107 25.33 -10.80 -2.66
C LEU A 107 26.81 -10.62 -3.01
N GLY A 108 27.60 -11.67 -2.93
CA GLY A 108 29.02 -11.67 -3.29
C GLY A 108 29.27 -11.80 -4.81
N SER A 109 28.27 -12.22 -5.58
CA SER A 109 28.40 -12.38 -7.03
C SER A 109 28.13 -11.09 -7.78
N PHE A 110 29.20 -10.32 -8.07
CA PHE A 110 29.11 -9.09 -8.87
C PHE A 110 29.23 -9.30 -10.39
N ASP A 111 29.13 -10.54 -10.87
CA ASP A 111 29.28 -10.91 -12.28
C ASP A 111 28.03 -10.50 -13.12
N VAL A 112 27.73 -9.20 -13.15
CA VAL A 112 26.58 -8.65 -13.90
C VAL A 112 26.80 -8.73 -15.42
N ALA A 113 28.02 -8.48 -15.88
CA ALA A 113 28.36 -8.54 -17.28
C ALA A 113 29.77 -9.11 -17.46
N LYS A 114 29.93 -10.04 -18.41
CA LYS A 114 31.23 -10.63 -18.77
C LYS A 114 31.57 -10.28 -20.19
N ARG A 115 32.84 -9.93 -20.40
CA ARG A 115 33.37 -9.72 -21.76
C ARG A 115 33.78 -11.07 -22.33
N THR A 116 33.12 -11.48 -23.40
CA THR A 116 33.47 -12.65 -24.21
C THR A 116 34.15 -12.23 -25.51
N ALA A 117 34.65 -13.21 -26.27
CA ALA A 117 35.25 -12.93 -27.58
C ALA A 117 34.26 -12.27 -28.56
N GLU A 118 32.98 -12.49 -28.38
CA GLU A 118 31.88 -11.97 -29.21
C GLU A 118 31.31 -10.64 -28.73
N GLY A 119 31.76 -10.14 -27.54
CA GLY A 119 31.26 -8.89 -26.96
C GLY A 119 30.89 -8.97 -25.50
N TRP A 120 30.08 -8.03 -25.05
CA TRP A 120 29.55 -8.01 -23.69
C TRP A 120 28.31 -8.89 -23.58
N VAL A 121 28.36 -9.86 -22.69
CA VAL A 121 27.22 -10.73 -22.35
C VAL A 121 26.72 -10.40 -20.95
N ILE A 122 25.45 -10.05 -20.85
CA ILE A 122 24.79 -9.78 -19.55
C ILE A 122 24.35 -11.09 -18.92
N ASN A 123 24.70 -11.26 -17.65
CA ASN A 123 24.21 -12.38 -16.84
C ASN A 123 22.81 -12.04 -16.29
N TYR A 124 21.78 -12.42 -17.00
CA TYR A 124 20.39 -12.16 -16.62
C TYR A 124 19.94 -12.83 -15.32
N GLN A 125 20.68 -13.82 -14.84
CA GLN A 125 20.42 -14.51 -13.56
C GLN A 125 21.11 -13.84 -12.38
N ASN A 126 21.94 -12.83 -12.63
CA ASN A 126 22.64 -12.11 -11.56
C ASN A 126 21.65 -11.30 -10.72
N PHE A 127 21.83 -11.34 -9.39
CA PHE A 127 20.97 -10.63 -8.43
C PHE A 127 20.92 -9.12 -8.69
N TYR A 128 22.05 -8.47 -8.94
CA TYR A 128 22.12 -7.02 -9.13
C TYR A 128 21.47 -6.57 -10.43
N TRP A 129 21.60 -7.39 -11.51
CA TRP A 129 20.84 -7.16 -12.74
C TRP A 129 19.35 -7.23 -12.51
N THR A 130 18.90 -8.30 -11.84
CA THR A 130 17.47 -8.50 -11.52
C THR A 130 16.95 -7.39 -10.62
N LEU A 131 17.74 -6.97 -9.62
CA LEU A 131 17.39 -5.85 -8.74
C LEU A 131 17.23 -4.55 -9.52
N PHE A 132 18.17 -4.24 -10.41
CA PHE A 132 18.11 -3.05 -11.27
C PHE A 132 16.84 -3.05 -12.13
N ILE A 133 16.58 -4.15 -12.84
CA ILE A 133 15.36 -4.27 -13.65
C ILE A 133 14.10 -4.16 -12.80
N THR A 134 14.10 -4.75 -11.60
CA THR A 134 12.96 -4.66 -10.67
C THR A 134 12.70 -3.23 -10.22
N ILE A 135 13.74 -2.47 -9.91
CA ILE A 135 13.61 -1.04 -9.55
C ILE A 135 13.07 -0.25 -10.75
N CYS A 136 13.65 -0.43 -11.93
CA CYS A 136 13.17 0.22 -13.15
C CYS A 136 11.70 -0.14 -13.43
N TRP A 137 11.34 -1.41 -13.31
CA TRP A 137 9.97 -1.91 -13.45
C TRP A 137 9.01 -1.24 -12.46
N THR A 138 9.36 -1.24 -11.18
CA THR A 138 8.53 -0.66 -10.13
C THR A 138 8.30 0.84 -10.35
N VAL A 139 9.38 1.58 -10.56
CA VAL A 139 9.31 3.04 -10.78
C VAL A 139 8.47 3.36 -12.02
N SER A 140 8.73 2.68 -13.14
CA SER A 140 8.01 2.91 -14.40
C SER A 140 6.52 2.59 -14.28
N ASN A 141 6.17 1.46 -13.64
CA ASN A 141 4.77 1.07 -13.46
C ASN A 141 4.02 2.01 -12.52
N VAL A 142 4.65 2.40 -11.39
CA VAL A 142 4.03 3.36 -10.46
C VAL A 142 3.85 4.71 -11.15
N ALA A 143 4.88 5.22 -11.83
CA ALA A 143 4.80 6.48 -12.54
C ALA A 143 3.71 6.47 -13.63
N LEU A 144 3.63 5.41 -14.42
CA LEU A 144 2.63 5.26 -15.48
C LEU A 144 1.23 5.12 -14.88
N GLY A 145 1.03 4.24 -13.90
CA GLY A 145 -0.26 3.99 -13.28
C GLY A 145 -0.80 5.21 -12.54
N VAL A 146 0.04 5.87 -11.72
CA VAL A 146 -0.33 7.10 -11.01
C VAL A 146 -0.55 8.25 -11.99
N GLY A 147 0.33 8.42 -12.99
CA GLY A 147 0.21 9.48 -13.99
C GLY A 147 -1.08 9.37 -14.78
N LEU A 148 -1.37 8.20 -15.37
CA LEU A 148 -2.62 7.97 -16.10
C LEU A 148 -3.84 8.07 -15.16
N GLY A 149 -3.75 7.46 -13.98
CA GLY A 149 -4.81 7.51 -12.96
C GLY A 149 -5.12 8.95 -12.54
N MET A 150 -4.10 9.79 -12.33
CA MET A 150 -4.25 11.20 -11.96
C MET A 150 -4.92 12.00 -13.07
N VAL A 151 -4.44 11.89 -14.31
CA VAL A 151 -5.04 12.61 -15.46
C VAL A 151 -6.51 12.26 -15.60
N LEU A 152 -6.86 10.96 -15.54
CA LEU A 152 -8.24 10.50 -15.69
C LEU A 152 -9.10 10.89 -14.47
N ALA A 153 -8.56 10.84 -13.25
CA ALA A 153 -9.26 11.25 -12.04
C ALA A 153 -9.59 12.75 -12.07
N LEU A 154 -8.64 13.60 -12.47
CA LEU A 154 -8.85 15.04 -12.63
C LEU A 154 -9.91 15.32 -13.71
N ALA A 155 -9.83 14.65 -14.85
CA ALA A 155 -10.82 14.76 -15.90
C ALA A 155 -12.22 14.37 -15.41
N LEU A 156 -12.34 13.26 -14.68
CA LEU A 156 -13.61 12.81 -14.10
C LEU A 156 -14.09 13.69 -12.94
N ASN A 157 -13.20 14.42 -12.27
CA ASN A 157 -13.57 15.31 -11.17
C ASN A 157 -14.08 16.67 -11.65
N THR A 158 -13.92 16.99 -12.93
CA THR A 158 -14.37 18.27 -13.52
C THR A 158 -15.87 18.47 -13.27
N PRO A 159 -16.30 19.62 -12.73
CA PRO A 159 -17.70 19.96 -12.53
C PRO A 159 -18.41 20.11 -13.90
N GLY A 160 -19.67 19.66 -13.99
CA GLY A 160 -20.46 19.76 -15.20
C GLY A 160 -20.18 18.72 -16.29
N LEU A 161 -19.29 17.75 -16.07
CA LEU A 161 -19.01 16.69 -17.02
C LEU A 161 -20.29 15.83 -17.27
N ARG A 162 -20.80 15.88 -18.53
CA ARG A 162 -21.92 15.05 -18.94
C ARG A 162 -21.53 13.59 -19.01
N PHE A 163 -22.45 12.68 -18.64
CA PHE A 163 -22.21 11.22 -18.66
C PHE A 163 -21.05 10.71 -17.80
N LYS A 164 -20.70 11.43 -16.74
CA LYS A 164 -19.61 11.07 -15.80
C LYS A 164 -19.69 9.61 -15.32
N ALA A 165 -20.89 9.11 -15.04
CA ALA A 165 -21.10 7.72 -14.61
C ALA A 165 -20.72 6.72 -15.70
N VAL A 166 -21.03 7.00 -16.95
CA VAL A 166 -20.70 6.12 -18.10
C VAL A 166 -19.18 6.06 -18.29
N TYR A 167 -18.50 7.20 -18.28
CA TYR A 167 -17.04 7.23 -18.39
C TYR A 167 -16.37 6.46 -17.25
N ARG A 168 -16.86 6.62 -16.01
CA ARG A 168 -16.34 5.88 -14.86
C ARG A 168 -16.47 4.37 -15.05
N VAL A 169 -17.62 3.89 -15.49
CA VAL A 169 -17.86 2.45 -15.74
C VAL A 169 -16.94 1.93 -16.84
N LEU A 170 -16.84 2.64 -17.96
CA LEU A 170 -15.98 2.24 -19.08
C LEU A 170 -14.50 2.20 -18.69
N LEU A 171 -14.03 3.16 -17.90
CA LEU A 171 -12.62 3.21 -17.45
C LEU A 171 -12.28 2.18 -16.38
N ILE A 172 -13.26 1.66 -15.63
CA ILE A 172 -13.06 0.58 -14.66
C ILE A 172 -13.11 -0.80 -15.35
N LEU A 173 -13.70 -0.90 -16.53
CA LEU A 173 -13.88 -2.17 -17.23
C LEU A 173 -12.60 -3.00 -17.41
N PRO A 174 -11.42 -2.42 -17.73
CA PRO A 174 -10.18 -3.18 -17.82
C PRO A 174 -9.82 -3.95 -16.54
N TRP A 175 -10.11 -3.36 -15.39
CA TRP A 175 -9.84 -3.98 -14.09
C TRP A 175 -10.82 -5.11 -13.72
N ALA A 176 -12.02 -5.11 -14.32
CA ALA A 176 -13.01 -6.17 -14.11
C ALA A 176 -12.66 -7.48 -14.84
N ILE A 177 -11.76 -7.43 -15.84
CA ILE A 177 -11.32 -8.61 -16.59
C ILE A 177 -10.19 -9.32 -15.81
N PRO A 178 -10.23 -10.65 -15.64
CA PRO A 178 -9.14 -11.38 -15.00
C PRO A 178 -7.78 -11.10 -15.64
N ASN A 179 -6.77 -10.81 -14.84
CA ASN A 179 -5.45 -10.35 -15.31
C ASN A 179 -4.81 -11.32 -16.32
N TYR A 180 -4.96 -12.63 -16.14
CA TYR A 180 -4.39 -13.61 -17.06
C TYR A 180 -5.03 -13.57 -18.45
N ILE A 181 -6.35 -13.30 -18.54
CA ILE A 181 -7.04 -13.15 -19.83
C ILE A 181 -6.52 -11.89 -20.53
N THR A 182 -6.43 -10.78 -19.79
CA THR A 182 -5.87 -9.54 -20.35
C THR A 182 -4.44 -9.73 -20.82
N ALA A 183 -3.60 -10.43 -20.05
CA ALA A 183 -2.23 -10.73 -20.46
C ALA A 183 -2.17 -11.54 -21.77
N LEU A 184 -3.02 -12.53 -21.95
CA LEU A 184 -3.10 -13.31 -23.20
C LEU A 184 -3.59 -12.47 -24.39
N ILE A 185 -4.56 -11.59 -24.19
CA ILE A 185 -5.03 -10.64 -25.21
C ILE A 185 -3.88 -9.71 -25.63
N TRP A 186 -3.17 -9.11 -24.69
CA TRP A 186 -2.04 -8.24 -24.98
C TRP A 186 -0.89 -9.00 -25.65
N GLN A 187 -0.60 -10.23 -25.25
CA GLN A 187 0.36 -11.10 -25.92
C GLN A 187 0.00 -11.30 -27.40
N ALA A 188 -1.27 -11.56 -27.70
CA ALA A 188 -1.75 -11.67 -29.08
C ALA A 188 -1.66 -10.35 -29.85
N LEU A 189 -1.97 -9.20 -29.20
CA LEU A 189 -1.85 -7.88 -29.81
C LEU A 189 -0.40 -7.52 -30.18
N PHE A 190 0.58 -7.94 -29.36
CA PHE A 190 2.00 -7.77 -29.60
C PHE A 190 2.64 -8.88 -30.44
N HIS A 191 1.87 -9.82 -30.98
CA HIS A 191 2.44 -10.87 -31.81
C HIS A 191 3.12 -10.32 -33.07
N GLN A 192 4.34 -10.81 -33.38
CA GLN A 192 5.17 -10.23 -34.44
C GLN A 192 4.49 -10.26 -35.82
N GLN A 193 3.86 -11.38 -36.18
CA GLN A 193 3.34 -11.61 -37.54
C GLN A 193 1.89 -11.14 -37.71
N PHE A 194 1.02 -11.41 -36.73
CA PHE A 194 -0.41 -11.15 -36.83
C PHE A 194 -0.98 -10.21 -35.76
N GLY A 195 -0.12 -9.66 -34.88
CA GLY A 195 -0.55 -8.73 -33.84
C GLY A 195 -1.04 -7.40 -34.41
N ALA A 196 -2.16 -6.90 -33.88
CA ALA A 196 -2.77 -5.66 -34.33
C ALA A 196 -1.84 -4.44 -34.19
N ILE A 197 -0.94 -4.45 -33.21
CA ILE A 197 0.03 -3.36 -33.01
C ILE A 197 1.02 -3.30 -34.16
N ASN A 198 1.58 -4.44 -34.61
CA ASN A 198 2.47 -4.49 -35.76
C ASN A 198 1.72 -4.17 -37.07
N GLN A 199 0.46 -4.59 -37.22
CA GLN A 199 -0.36 -4.19 -38.35
C GLN A 199 -0.54 -2.67 -38.42
N ALA A 200 -0.81 -2.05 -37.27
CA ALA A 200 -0.90 -0.58 -37.21
C ALA A 200 0.44 0.09 -37.56
N ILE A 201 1.57 -0.42 -37.06
CA ILE A 201 2.91 0.10 -37.42
C ILE A 201 3.15 0.03 -38.94
N GLN A 202 2.80 -1.11 -39.57
CA GLN A 202 2.93 -1.32 -41.01
C GLN A 202 2.01 -0.36 -41.83
N MET A 203 0.81 -0.05 -41.33
CA MET A 203 -0.08 0.93 -41.96
C MET A 203 0.56 2.34 -42.05
N PHE A 204 1.42 2.68 -41.08
CA PHE A 204 2.20 3.93 -41.11
C PHE A 204 3.58 3.80 -41.74
N GLY A 205 3.83 2.69 -42.44
CA GLY A 205 5.10 2.47 -43.18
C GLY A 205 6.27 2.00 -42.31
N GLY A 206 6.01 1.57 -41.06
CA GLY A 206 7.03 1.00 -40.18
C GLY A 206 7.22 -0.51 -40.40
N GLU A 207 8.38 -1.02 -39.95
CA GLU A 207 8.65 -2.46 -39.96
C GLU A 207 8.07 -3.15 -38.72
N PRO A 208 7.67 -4.44 -38.81
CA PRO A 208 7.15 -5.20 -37.68
C PRO A 208 8.24 -5.42 -36.63
N VAL A 209 7.91 -5.16 -35.40
CA VAL A 209 8.81 -5.28 -34.25
C VAL A 209 8.67 -6.67 -33.61
N ALA A 210 9.80 -7.33 -33.31
CA ALA A 210 9.86 -8.55 -32.52
C ALA A 210 9.81 -8.20 -31.03
N TRP A 211 8.62 -7.99 -30.51
CA TRP A 211 8.39 -7.40 -29.18
C TRP A 211 8.94 -8.22 -28.01
N PHE A 212 9.08 -9.56 -28.17
CA PHE A 212 9.50 -10.45 -27.10
C PHE A 212 10.96 -10.91 -27.20
N ASP A 213 11.70 -10.49 -28.24
CA ASP A 213 13.07 -10.97 -28.47
C ASP A 213 14.13 -10.10 -27.75
N GLY A 214 13.80 -8.84 -27.45
CA GLY A 214 14.71 -7.91 -26.78
C GLY A 214 14.29 -7.59 -25.34
N VAL A 215 15.27 -7.32 -24.48
CA VAL A 215 15.01 -6.91 -23.08
C VAL A 215 14.16 -5.65 -23.01
N PHE A 216 14.51 -4.64 -23.81
CA PHE A 216 13.79 -3.37 -23.82
C PHE A 216 12.37 -3.51 -24.40
N SER A 217 12.21 -4.20 -25.53
CA SER A 217 10.90 -4.41 -26.15
C SER A 217 9.98 -5.23 -25.26
N SER A 218 10.49 -6.30 -24.63
CA SER A 218 9.74 -7.09 -23.65
C SER A 218 9.35 -6.26 -22.43
N PHE A 219 10.23 -5.40 -21.94
CA PHE A 219 9.95 -4.48 -20.84
C PHE A 219 8.80 -3.51 -21.20
N MET A 220 8.85 -2.91 -22.40
CA MET A 220 7.81 -1.99 -22.88
C MET A 220 6.47 -2.68 -23.07
N THR A 221 6.47 -3.91 -23.61
CA THR A 221 5.27 -4.74 -23.76
C THR A 221 4.60 -5.02 -22.39
N GLY A 222 5.42 -5.43 -21.42
CA GLY A 222 4.96 -5.66 -20.05
C GLY A 222 4.43 -4.37 -19.40
N LEU A 223 5.16 -3.25 -19.57
CA LEU A 223 4.78 -1.94 -19.02
C LEU A 223 3.43 -1.44 -19.60
N ALA A 224 3.23 -1.59 -20.92
CA ALA A 224 1.96 -1.23 -21.56
C ALA A 224 0.81 -2.09 -21.04
N THR A 225 1.01 -3.40 -20.94
CA THR A 225 0.01 -4.35 -20.43
C THR A 225 -0.34 -4.05 -18.99
N ASN A 226 0.67 -3.87 -18.14
CA ASN A 226 0.44 -3.60 -16.71
C ASN A 226 -0.14 -2.19 -16.47
N GLY A 227 0.28 -1.19 -17.26
CA GLY A 227 -0.29 0.15 -17.25
C GLY A 227 -1.80 0.12 -17.54
N TRP A 228 -2.22 -0.68 -18.54
CA TRP A 228 -3.63 -0.90 -18.86
C TRP A 228 -4.41 -1.54 -17.70
N LEU A 229 -3.81 -2.47 -16.98
CA LEU A 229 -4.44 -3.15 -15.85
C LEU A 229 -4.47 -2.30 -14.58
N SER A 230 -3.48 -1.43 -14.37
CA SER A 230 -3.27 -0.72 -13.10
C SER A 230 -3.93 0.65 -13.05
N PHE A 231 -4.06 1.37 -14.20
CA PHE A 231 -4.58 2.74 -14.19
C PHE A 231 -6.00 2.87 -13.60
N PRO A 232 -6.94 1.91 -13.80
CA PRO A 232 -8.30 2.08 -13.28
C PRO A 232 -8.34 2.11 -11.75
N PHE A 233 -7.53 1.26 -11.11
CA PHE A 233 -7.40 1.25 -9.65
C PHE A 233 -6.84 2.58 -9.13
N MET A 234 -5.75 3.06 -9.72
CA MET A 234 -5.14 4.33 -9.34
C MET A 234 -6.10 5.50 -9.58
N MET A 235 -6.82 5.50 -10.70
CA MET A 235 -7.87 6.49 -10.98
C MET A 235 -8.95 6.52 -9.91
N VAL A 236 -9.46 5.36 -9.47
CA VAL A 236 -10.51 5.28 -8.44
C VAL A 236 -10.01 5.79 -7.10
N VAL A 237 -8.81 5.38 -6.69
CA VAL A 237 -8.19 5.82 -5.41
C VAL A 237 -7.98 7.34 -5.41
N ILE A 238 -7.38 7.88 -6.47
CA ILE A 238 -7.12 9.32 -6.59
C ILE A 238 -8.44 10.11 -6.66
N LEU A 239 -9.40 9.63 -7.43
CA LEU A 239 -10.72 10.27 -7.52
C LEU A 239 -11.45 10.28 -6.17
N GLY A 240 -11.36 9.19 -5.41
CA GLY A 240 -11.87 9.12 -4.04
C GLY A 240 -11.17 10.13 -3.11
N GLY A 241 -9.86 10.24 -3.20
CA GLY A 241 -9.07 11.25 -2.48
C GLY A 241 -9.50 12.69 -2.82
N LEU A 242 -9.63 13.00 -4.12
CA LEU A 242 -10.08 14.33 -4.56
C LEU A 242 -11.51 14.65 -4.06
N GLN A 243 -12.40 13.67 -4.02
CA GLN A 243 -13.78 13.85 -3.56
C GLN A 243 -13.90 13.91 -2.03
N SER A 244 -12.88 13.53 -1.28
CA SER A 244 -12.84 13.65 0.18
C SER A 244 -12.47 15.05 0.67
N ILE A 245 -11.94 15.91 -0.21
CA ILE A 245 -11.62 17.30 0.12
C ILE A 245 -12.93 18.10 0.21
N SER A 246 -13.17 18.77 1.36
CA SER A 246 -14.38 19.56 1.56
C SER A 246 -14.43 20.77 0.63
N ALA A 247 -15.63 21.17 0.21
CA ALA A 247 -15.84 22.35 -0.63
C ALA A 247 -15.29 23.63 0.00
N ASP A 248 -15.38 23.74 1.34
CA ASP A 248 -14.88 24.90 2.11
C ASP A 248 -13.39 25.14 1.88
N MET A 249 -12.60 24.08 1.68
CA MET A 249 -11.17 24.21 1.38
C MET A 249 -10.91 24.85 0.03
N TYR A 250 -11.72 24.49 -0.98
CA TYR A 250 -11.64 25.10 -2.30
C TYR A 250 -12.12 26.56 -2.30
N GLU A 251 -13.16 26.86 -1.53
CA GLU A 251 -13.67 28.24 -1.38
C GLU A 251 -12.64 29.12 -0.69
N ALA A 252 -12.03 28.65 0.41
CA ALA A 252 -10.95 29.35 1.11
C ALA A 252 -9.76 29.62 0.18
N ALA A 253 -9.30 28.63 -0.57
CA ALA A 253 -8.21 28.77 -1.52
C ALA A 253 -8.54 29.81 -2.62
N THR A 254 -9.77 29.84 -3.09
CA THR A 254 -10.23 30.83 -4.10
C THR A 254 -10.21 32.26 -3.52
N VAL A 255 -10.62 32.43 -2.26
CA VAL A 255 -10.59 33.74 -1.58
C VAL A 255 -9.14 34.21 -1.38
N GLU A 256 -8.19 33.30 -1.13
CA GLU A 256 -6.76 33.58 -1.02
C GLU A 256 -6.06 33.78 -2.38
N GLY A 257 -6.78 33.67 -3.49
CA GLY A 257 -6.26 33.92 -4.84
C GLY A 257 -5.60 32.71 -5.52
N ALA A 258 -5.77 31.51 -5.01
CA ALA A 258 -5.38 30.30 -5.71
C ALA A 258 -6.33 30.04 -6.90
N THR A 259 -5.76 29.81 -8.10
CA THR A 259 -6.49 29.55 -9.33
C THR A 259 -6.36 28.08 -9.75
#